data_842d1c3dc024f2834f3064bccee0c204
#
_entry.id   842d1c3dc024f2834f3064bccee0c204
#
_cell.length_a   1.000
_cell.length_b   1.000
_cell.length_c   1.000
_cell.angle_alpha   90.00
_cell.angle_beta   90.00
_cell.angle_gamma   90.00
#
_symmetry.space_group_name_H-M   'P 1'
#
loop_
_entity.id
_entity.type
_entity.pdbx_description
1 polymer ?
#
loop_
_entity_poly.entity_id
_entity_poly.type
_entity_poly.pdbx_seq_one_letter_code
_entity_poly.pdbx_strand_id
1 'polypeptide(L)' 'MSNPHIVHTSDSTFSQDVLKSEKPVLLDFWAEWCGPCKMIAPILDELAVEYQDKVRIAKLNID' A
#
# COMPACT_ATOMS: atom_id res chain seq x y z
N MET A 1 1.28 8.01 11.29
CA MET A 1 1.80 8.94 10.30
C MET A 1 1.70 8.37 8.90
N SER A 2 1.19 9.12 7.95
CA SER A 2 1.04 8.60 6.60
C SER A 2 2.28 8.88 5.76
N ASN A 3 2.62 7.91 4.90
CA ASN A 3 3.71 8.01 3.95
C ASN A 3 3.11 8.43 2.60
N PRO A 4 3.52 9.58 2.03
CA PRO A 4 2.93 10.05 0.78
C PRO A 4 3.19 9.11 -0.41
N HIS A 5 4.13 8.20 -0.28
CA HIS A 5 4.44 7.22 -1.34
C HIS A 5 3.62 5.95 -1.22
N ILE A 6 2.77 5.84 -0.21
CA ILE A 6 1.85 4.72 -0.04
C ILE A 6 0.44 5.19 -0.31
N VAL A 7 -0.27 4.48 -1.19
CA VAL A 7 -1.66 4.78 -1.53
C VAL A 7 -2.56 3.93 -0.65
N HIS A 8 -3.49 4.58 0.07
CA HIS A 8 -4.51 3.88 0.82
C HIS A 8 -5.71 3.70 -0.09
N THR A 9 -5.88 2.48 -0.61
CA THR A 9 -6.97 2.16 -1.52
C THR A 9 -8.15 1.56 -0.77
N SER A 10 -9.28 1.50 -1.44
CA SER A 10 -10.51 0.94 -0.90
C SER A 10 -11.26 0.24 -2.03
N ASP A 11 -12.36 -0.45 -1.70
CA ASP A 11 -13.19 -1.08 -2.73
C ASP A 11 -13.64 -0.08 -3.79
N SER A 12 -13.96 1.14 -3.36
CA SER A 12 -14.45 2.19 -4.27
C SER A 12 -13.35 2.80 -5.13
N THR A 13 -12.09 2.79 -4.69
CA THR A 13 -10.97 3.39 -5.42
C THR A 13 -10.00 2.38 -5.98
N PHE A 14 -10.21 1.09 -5.74
CA PHE A 14 -9.29 0.02 -6.14
C PHE A 14 -8.97 0.05 -7.65
N SER A 15 -9.99 0.19 -8.47
CA SER A 15 -9.80 0.22 -9.92
C SER A 15 -8.89 1.37 -10.33
N GLN A 16 -9.11 2.55 -9.76
CA GLN A 16 -8.33 3.73 -10.07
C GLN A 16 -6.90 3.60 -9.55
N ASP A 17 -6.74 3.13 -8.31
CA ASP A 17 -5.43 3.13 -7.65
C ASP A 17 -4.55 1.96 -8.08
N VAL A 18 -5.14 0.82 -8.41
CA VAL A 18 -4.42 -0.42 -8.66
C VAL A 18 -4.51 -0.83 -10.13
N LEU A 19 -5.73 -1.03 -10.64
CA LEU A 19 -5.90 -1.57 -11.99
C LEU A 19 -5.46 -0.62 -13.08
N LYS A 20 -5.59 0.69 -12.85
CA LYS A 20 -5.20 1.72 -13.81
C LYS A 20 -3.82 2.32 -13.54
N SER A 21 -3.07 1.75 -12.62
CA SER A 21 -1.73 2.22 -12.33
C SER A 21 -0.79 1.95 -13.50
N GLU A 22 0.05 2.92 -13.84
CA GLU A 22 1.06 2.77 -14.87
C GLU A 22 2.26 1.96 -14.39
N LYS A 23 2.46 1.92 -13.06
CA LYS A 23 3.54 1.16 -12.43
C LYS A 23 2.98 -0.12 -11.84
N PRO A 24 3.83 -1.17 -11.70
CA PRO A 24 3.45 -2.33 -10.92
C PRO A 24 3.04 -1.92 -9.51
N VAL A 25 2.03 -2.57 -8.96
CA VAL A 25 1.51 -2.25 -7.64
C VAL A 25 1.73 -3.44 -6.71
N LEU A 26 2.37 -3.18 -5.57
CA LEU A 26 2.41 -4.12 -4.46
C LEU A 26 1.22 -3.82 -3.56
N LEU A 27 0.27 -4.72 -3.52
CA LEU A 27 -0.95 -4.54 -2.74
C LEU A 27 -0.84 -5.24 -1.40
N ASP A 28 -0.97 -4.49 -0.32
CA ASP A 28 -0.91 -5.01 1.04
C ASP A 28 -2.31 -4.96 1.69
N PHE A 29 -2.78 -6.13 2.13
CA PHE A 29 -4.02 -6.24 2.89
C PHE A 29 -3.68 -6.19 4.37
N TRP A 30 -4.32 -5.27 5.10
CA TRP A 30 -4.00 -5.07 6.51
C TRP A 30 -5.25 -4.78 7.35
N ALA A 31 -5.10 -4.89 8.66
CA ALA A 31 -6.14 -4.52 9.62
C ALA A 31 -5.50 -4.21 10.97
N GLU A 32 -6.19 -3.40 11.78
CA GLU A 32 -5.70 -3.03 13.11
C GLU A 32 -5.48 -4.25 14.02
N TRP A 33 -6.32 -5.27 13.86
CA TRP A 33 -6.23 -6.50 14.67
C TRP A 33 -5.16 -7.48 14.18
N CYS A 34 -4.51 -7.18 13.08
CA CYS A 34 -3.52 -8.08 12.48
C CYS A 34 -2.11 -7.70 12.94
N GLY A 35 -1.57 -8.43 13.93
CA GLY A 35 -0.22 -8.19 14.42
C GLY A 35 0.86 -8.28 13.33
N PRO A 36 0.93 -9.41 12.57
CA PRO A 36 1.92 -9.54 11.49
C PRO A 36 1.81 -8.46 10.43
N CYS A 37 0.60 -8.00 10.11
CA CYS A 37 0.41 -6.90 9.16
C CYS A 37 1.10 -5.63 9.61
N LYS A 38 1.02 -5.35 10.91
CA LYS A 38 1.63 -4.15 11.50
C LYS A 38 3.16 -4.26 11.54
N MET A 39 3.67 -5.47 11.65
CA MET A 39 5.13 -5.68 11.71
C MET A 39 5.81 -5.37 10.40
N ILE A 40 5.12 -5.56 9.28
CA ILE A 40 5.70 -5.28 7.96
C ILE A 40 5.50 -3.82 7.53
N ALA A 41 4.66 -3.06 8.22
CA ALA A 41 4.38 -1.68 7.84
C ALA A 41 5.64 -0.81 7.74
N PRO A 42 6.59 -0.84 8.70
CA PRO A 42 7.82 -0.05 8.58
C PRO A 42 8.65 -0.45 7.37
N ILE A 43 8.66 -1.74 7.03
CA ILE A 43 9.40 -2.24 5.87
C ILE A 43 8.78 -1.70 4.59
N LEU A 44 7.46 -1.71 4.49
CA LEU A 44 6.75 -1.17 3.33
C LEU A 44 6.96 0.33 3.20
N ASP A 45 7.02 1.05 4.32
CA ASP A 45 7.31 2.48 4.29
C ASP A 45 8.66 2.77 3.66
N GLU A 46 9.68 1.99 4.03
CA GLU A 46 11.02 2.14 3.45
C GLU A 46 11.03 1.80 1.97
N LEU A 47 10.36 0.70 1.60
CA LEU A 47 10.32 0.27 0.20
C LEU A 47 9.56 1.27 -0.66
N ALA A 48 8.51 1.88 -0.13
CA ALA A 48 7.73 2.87 -0.86
C ALA A 48 8.57 4.07 -1.26
N VAL A 49 9.47 4.50 -0.38
CA VAL A 49 10.39 5.60 -0.68
C VAL A 49 11.49 5.15 -1.63
N GLU A 50 12.09 4.00 -1.35
CA GLU A 50 13.23 3.51 -2.12
C GLU A 50 12.86 3.21 -3.58
N TYR A 51 11.67 2.64 -3.82
CA TYR A 51 11.24 2.23 -5.15
C TYR A 51 10.13 3.10 -5.73
N GLN A 52 9.97 4.33 -5.24
CA GLN A 52 8.86 5.21 -5.62
C GLN A 52 8.73 5.43 -7.13
N ASP A 53 9.83 5.35 -7.86
CA ASP A 53 9.84 5.55 -9.31
C ASP A 53 9.53 4.29 -10.09
N LYS A 54 9.57 3.13 -9.44
CA LYS A 54 9.45 1.83 -10.12
C LYS A 54 8.23 1.04 -9.71
N VAL A 55 7.79 1.19 -8.47
CA VAL A 55 6.70 0.40 -7.90
C VAL A 55 5.82 1.31 -7.06
N ARG A 56 4.51 1.11 -7.17
CA ARG A 56 3.55 1.75 -6.29
C ARG A 56 3.15 0.77 -5.20
N ILE A 57 3.14 1.24 -3.96
CA ILE A 57 2.66 0.43 -2.85
C ILE A 57 1.27 0.95 -2.45
N ALA A 58 0.30 0.04 -2.43
CA ALA A 58 -1.06 0.35 -2.04
C ALA A 58 -1.46 -0.52 -0.86
N LYS A 59 -2.18 0.06 0.09
CA LYS A 59 -2.70 -0.65 1.26
C LYS A 59 -4.21 -0.67 1.22
N LEU A 60 -4.79 -1.84 1.47
CA LEU A 60 -6.23 -2.02 1.57
C LEU A 60 -6.58 -2.53 2.96
N ASN A 61 -7.35 -1.73 3.70
CA ASN A 61 -7.84 -2.13 5.02
C ASN A 61 -8.98 -3.13 4.84
N ILE A 62 -8.82 -4.33 5.39
CA ILE A 62 -9.80 -5.41 5.26
C ILE A 62 -10.74 -5.51 6.46
N ASP A 63 -10.62 -4.61 7.40
CA ASP A 63 -11.48 -4.61 8.59
C ASP A 63 -12.91 -4.17 8.29
#